data_68ab195d9b1a567841dbc7890cb40bf2
#
_entry.id   68ab195d9b1a567841dbc7890cb40bf2
#
_cell.length_a   1.000
_cell.length_b   1.000
_cell.length_c   1.000
_cell.angle_alpha   90.00
_cell.angle_beta   90.00
_cell.angle_gamma   90.00
#
_symmetry.space_group_name_H-M   'P 1'
#
loop_
_entity.id
_entity.type
_entity.pdbx_description
1 polymer ?
#
loop_
_entity_poly.entity_id
_entity_poly.type
_entity_poly.pdbx_seq_one_letter_code
_entity_poly.pdbx_strand_id
1 'polypeptide(L)'
;PIETTGQHAGVLIAKMGNEGIILTTEAAIESADSIEVALADGTVLEGAVKQRDTVADMAVVSIDLSTLSQEQRDKLPVIELGNSYSVKQGDLVVAVGSPAGVIHSTDYGVISYVVRNVQLVDGVGRVFYTSVNGAAREGTFLINLNGQLIGWVTEAYANAQNSGMAAVAGVSDYKAVLEDLSNGVAPPYFGIRGQEVSREQVEAGMPAGIYVVESVSDGPAYNAGIQNGDIITSIGEASVATMKEFQNQLDLLSSGDRVRVMVQRNGTDMYRELEFTVEIRGR
;
A
#
# COMPACT_ATOMS: atom_id res chain seq x y z
N PRO A 1 -21.43 -23.66 -16.81
CA PRO A 1 -20.74 -22.46 -16.33
C PRO A 1 -19.83 -21.95 -17.45
N ILE A 2 -19.85 -20.65 -17.69
CA ILE A 2 -18.90 -20.02 -18.60
C ILE A 2 -17.69 -19.71 -17.73
N GLU A 3 -16.55 -20.37 -18.01
CA GLU A 3 -15.27 -20.00 -17.39
C GLU A 3 -14.84 -18.67 -17.98
N THR A 4 -14.72 -17.65 -17.13
CA THR A 4 -14.12 -16.37 -17.48
C THR A 4 -12.70 -16.34 -16.92
N THR A 5 -11.70 -16.26 -17.77
CA THR A 5 -10.31 -16.08 -17.37
C THR A 5 -9.95 -14.60 -17.45
N GLY A 6 -9.67 -13.99 -16.28
CA GLY A 6 -8.97 -12.70 -16.21
C GLY A 6 -7.46 -12.90 -16.35
N GLN A 7 -6.77 -11.96 -16.96
CA GLN A 7 -5.30 -11.98 -17.01
C GLN A 7 -4.77 -10.69 -16.36
N HIS A 8 -3.86 -10.84 -15.42
CA HIS A 8 -3.26 -9.74 -14.67
C HIS A 8 -1.74 -9.91 -14.63
N ALA A 9 -1.01 -8.82 -14.53
CA ALA A 9 0.42 -8.87 -14.38
C ALA A 9 0.82 -8.95 -12.91
N GLY A 10 1.98 -9.59 -12.66
CA GLY A 10 2.63 -9.62 -11.36
C GLY A 10 4.14 -9.53 -11.51
N VAL A 11 4.83 -9.20 -10.42
CA VAL A 11 6.29 -9.14 -10.35
C VAL A 11 6.80 -10.04 -9.25
N LEU A 12 7.82 -10.84 -9.55
CA LEU A 12 8.48 -11.70 -8.56
C LEU A 12 9.39 -10.83 -7.69
N ILE A 13 9.03 -10.67 -6.43
CA ILE A 13 9.71 -9.79 -5.47
C ILE A 13 10.67 -10.54 -4.53
N ALA A 14 10.49 -11.84 -4.36
CA ALA A 14 11.39 -12.66 -3.52
C ALA A 14 11.34 -14.13 -3.92
N LYS A 15 12.36 -14.87 -3.50
CA LYS A 15 12.38 -16.34 -3.42
C LYS A 15 12.66 -16.72 -1.97
N MET A 16 11.75 -17.46 -1.34
CA MET A 16 11.82 -17.88 0.06
C MET A 16 11.82 -19.41 0.14
N GLY A 17 13.02 -20.01 0.24
CA GLY A 17 13.14 -21.47 0.14
C GLY A 17 12.67 -21.99 -1.23
N ASN A 18 11.60 -22.77 -1.25
CA ASN A 18 10.99 -23.27 -2.47
C ASN A 18 9.80 -22.42 -2.94
N GLU A 19 9.52 -21.30 -2.33
CA GLU A 19 8.44 -20.41 -2.75
C GLU A 19 8.97 -19.23 -3.56
N GLY A 20 8.29 -18.93 -4.67
CA GLY A 20 8.41 -17.65 -5.37
C GLY A 20 7.29 -16.72 -4.89
N ILE A 21 7.63 -15.50 -4.49
CA ILE A 21 6.73 -14.51 -3.94
C ILE A 21 6.44 -13.44 -5.01
N ILE A 22 5.19 -13.35 -5.42
CA ILE A 22 4.74 -12.48 -6.51
C ILE A 22 3.84 -11.40 -5.95
N LEU A 23 4.18 -10.15 -6.20
CA LEU A 23 3.32 -8.99 -5.96
C LEU A 23 2.41 -8.79 -7.17
N THR A 24 1.12 -8.66 -6.92
CA THR A 24 0.09 -8.28 -7.91
C THR A 24 -0.93 -7.34 -7.25
N THR A 25 -1.97 -6.94 -7.96
CA THR A 25 -3.08 -6.15 -7.40
C THR A 25 -4.12 -7.06 -6.73
N GLU A 26 -4.87 -6.49 -5.79
CA GLU A 26 -5.97 -7.19 -5.13
C GLU A 26 -7.06 -7.56 -6.15
N ALA A 27 -7.35 -6.67 -7.10
CA ALA A 27 -8.30 -6.92 -8.20
C ALA A 27 -7.94 -8.17 -9.04
N ALA A 28 -6.66 -8.56 -9.09
CA ALA A 28 -6.24 -9.76 -9.81
C ALA A 28 -6.72 -11.06 -9.17
N ILE A 29 -7.06 -11.03 -7.89
CA ILE A 29 -7.39 -12.23 -7.09
C ILE A 29 -8.80 -12.18 -6.48
N GLU A 30 -9.48 -11.04 -6.49
CA GLU A 30 -10.72 -10.79 -5.75
C GLU A 30 -11.81 -11.84 -5.99
N SER A 31 -11.96 -12.30 -7.23
CA SER A 31 -12.99 -13.25 -7.64
C SER A 31 -12.42 -14.53 -8.27
N ALA A 32 -11.13 -14.81 -8.06
CA ALA A 32 -10.48 -15.96 -8.65
C ALA A 32 -10.76 -17.26 -7.86
N ASP A 33 -11.34 -18.25 -8.52
CA ASP A 33 -11.48 -19.61 -7.96
C ASP A 33 -10.14 -20.36 -7.95
N SER A 34 -9.25 -20.05 -8.92
CA SER A 34 -7.90 -20.59 -9.05
C SER A 34 -6.98 -19.58 -9.70
N ILE A 35 -5.70 -19.69 -9.40
CA ILE A 35 -4.66 -18.80 -9.95
C ILE A 35 -3.62 -19.65 -10.67
N GLU A 36 -3.35 -19.29 -11.90
CA GLU A 36 -2.23 -19.82 -12.69
C GLU A 36 -1.23 -18.70 -12.96
N VAL A 37 0.03 -18.99 -12.74
CA VAL A 37 1.15 -18.06 -12.99
C VAL A 37 1.96 -18.54 -14.19
N ALA A 38 1.89 -17.78 -15.27
CA ALA A 38 2.69 -18.01 -16.45
C ALA A 38 4.04 -17.29 -16.34
N LEU A 39 5.12 -18.04 -16.36
CA LEU A 39 6.49 -17.51 -16.38
C LEU A 39 6.90 -17.08 -17.81
N ALA A 40 7.96 -16.27 -17.90
CA ALA A 40 8.43 -15.74 -19.19
C ALA A 40 8.89 -16.83 -20.19
N ASP A 41 9.26 -17.99 -19.71
CA ASP A 41 9.65 -19.15 -20.54
C ASP A 41 8.44 -20.00 -21.00
N GLY A 42 7.23 -19.61 -20.63
CA GLY A 42 5.98 -20.32 -20.92
C GLY A 42 5.62 -21.40 -19.91
N THR A 43 6.42 -21.62 -18.87
CA THR A 43 6.05 -22.53 -17.77
C THR A 43 4.86 -21.96 -17.01
N VAL A 44 3.86 -22.80 -16.74
CA VAL A 44 2.69 -22.43 -15.94
C VAL A 44 2.74 -23.17 -14.61
N LEU A 45 2.58 -22.44 -13.53
CA LEU A 45 2.57 -22.94 -12.16
C LEU A 45 1.25 -22.57 -11.48
N GLU A 46 0.79 -23.42 -10.58
CA GLU A 46 -0.33 -23.10 -9.69
C GLU A 46 0.11 -22.02 -8.70
N GLY A 47 -0.72 -20.98 -8.54
CA GLY A 47 -0.53 -19.91 -7.59
C GLY A 47 -1.45 -20.05 -6.38
N ALA A 48 -0.95 -19.69 -5.20
CA ALA A 48 -1.73 -19.62 -3.98
C ALA A 48 -1.67 -18.21 -3.38
N VAL A 49 -2.83 -17.64 -3.03
CA VAL A 49 -2.87 -16.35 -2.31
C VAL A 49 -2.24 -16.52 -0.94
N LYS A 50 -1.20 -15.77 -0.65
CA LYS A 50 -0.62 -15.71 0.71
C LYS A 50 -1.40 -14.75 1.57
N GLN A 51 -1.57 -13.53 1.09
CA GLN A 51 -2.31 -12.48 1.78
C GLN A 51 -2.64 -11.34 0.80
N ARG A 52 -3.58 -10.48 1.19
CA ARG A 52 -3.99 -9.30 0.44
C ARG A 52 -4.15 -8.10 1.37
N ASP A 53 -4.06 -6.91 0.81
CA ASP A 53 -4.38 -5.63 1.44
C ASP A 53 -5.33 -4.86 0.53
N THR A 54 -6.60 -4.82 0.92
CA THR A 54 -7.66 -4.14 0.14
C THR A 54 -7.56 -2.61 0.22
N VAL A 55 -6.84 -2.09 1.23
CA VAL A 55 -6.63 -0.64 1.41
C VAL A 55 -5.57 -0.12 0.44
N ALA A 56 -4.53 -0.92 0.22
CA ALA A 56 -3.41 -0.56 -0.66
C ALA A 56 -3.54 -1.16 -2.08
N ASP A 57 -4.64 -1.89 -2.35
CA ASP A 57 -4.87 -2.62 -3.61
C ASP A 57 -3.67 -3.52 -3.98
N MET A 58 -3.25 -4.35 -3.03
CA MET A 58 -2.14 -5.27 -3.19
C MET A 58 -2.51 -6.68 -2.80
N ALA A 59 -1.93 -7.65 -3.50
CA ALA A 59 -1.96 -9.04 -3.13
C ALA A 59 -0.60 -9.70 -3.35
N VAL A 60 -0.31 -10.68 -2.52
CA VAL A 60 0.85 -11.55 -2.67
C VAL A 60 0.39 -12.96 -2.96
N VAL A 61 0.90 -13.49 -4.06
CA VAL A 61 0.68 -14.87 -4.52
C VAL A 61 2.00 -15.62 -4.41
N SER A 62 1.96 -16.84 -3.91
CA SER A 62 3.10 -17.75 -3.92
C SER A 62 2.98 -18.79 -5.03
N ILE A 63 4.13 -19.24 -5.55
CA ILE A 63 4.26 -20.36 -6.46
C ILE A 63 5.29 -21.35 -5.90
N ASP A 64 5.07 -22.66 -6.14
CA ASP A 64 6.02 -23.69 -5.73
C ASP A 64 7.14 -23.84 -6.77
N LEU A 65 8.34 -23.40 -6.40
CA LEU A 65 9.54 -23.49 -7.22
C LEU A 65 10.18 -24.89 -7.20
N SER A 66 9.75 -25.80 -6.31
CA SER A 66 10.32 -27.16 -6.23
C SER A 66 10.05 -27.97 -7.50
N THR A 67 9.00 -27.65 -8.23
CA THR A 67 8.62 -28.27 -9.51
C THR A 67 9.50 -27.85 -10.68
N LEU A 68 10.26 -26.76 -10.53
CA LEU A 68 11.18 -26.24 -11.54
C LEU A 68 12.55 -26.92 -11.43
N SER A 69 13.23 -27.08 -12.58
CA SER A 69 14.63 -27.45 -12.60
C SER A 69 15.50 -26.36 -11.95
N GLN A 70 16.71 -26.73 -11.51
CA GLN A 70 17.65 -25.78 -10.94
C GLN A 70 17.97 -24.63 -11.91
N GLU A 71 18.15 -24.95 -13.19
CA GLU A 71 18.42 -23.97 -14.26
C GLU A 71 17.28 -22.96 -14.40
N GLN A 72 16.01 -23.41 -14.35
CA GLN A 72 14.86 -22.51 -14.40
C GLN A 72 14.79 -21.62 -13.16
N ARG A 73 15.01 -22.19 -11.97
CA ARG A 73 15.04 -21.42 -10.70
C ARG A 73 16.12 -20.34 -10.69
N ASP A 74 17.31 -20.66 -11.21
CA ASP A 74 18.43 -19.71 -11.26
C ASP A 74 18.17 -18.56 -12.26
N LYS A 75 17.45 -18.85 -13.34
CA LYS A 75 17.09 -17.88 -14.38
C LYS A 75 15.88 -17.00 -14.03
N LEU A 76 15.08 -17.36 -13.04
CA LEU A 76 13.93 -16.56 -12.61
C LEU A 76 14.42 -15.22 -12.00
N PRO A 77 14.14 -14.08 -12.66
CA PRO A 77 14.58 -12.80 -12.15
C PRO A 77 13.70 -12.37 -10.97
N VAL A 78 14.31 -12.02 -9.85
CA VAL A 78 13.66 -11.34 -8.74
C VAL A 78 13.91 -9.85 -8.90
N ILE A 79 12.84 -9.05 -8.87
CA ILE A 79 12.99 -7.60 -8.94
C ILE A 79 13.46 -7.06 -7.59
N GLU A 80 14.45 -6.18 -7.62
CA GLU A 80 14.89 -5.48 -6.42
C GLU A 80 13.91 -4.35 -6.09
N LEU A 81 13.55 -4.18 -4.80
CA LEU A 81 12.76 -3.05 -4.34
C LEU A 81 13.66 -1.81 -4.23
N GLY A 82 13.39 -0.82 -5.06
CA GLY A 82 14.12 0.44 -5.09
C GLY A 82 13.79 1.35 -3.90
N ASN A 83 14.45 2.50 -3.88
CA ASN A 83 14.19 3.57 -2.92
C ASN A 83 13.32 4.66 -3.55
N SER A 84 12.00 4.56 -3.37
CA SER A 84 11.07 5.56 -3.90
C SER A 84 11.19 6.94 -3.21
N TYR A 85 11.87 7.03 -2.06
CA TYR A 85 12.16 8.32 -1.42
C TYR A 85 13.18 9.16 -2.19
N SER A 86 14.01 8.54 -3.02
CA SER A 86 15.00 9.23 -3.86
C SER A 86 14.45 9.70 -5.20
N VAL A 87 13.25 9.27 -5.58
CA VAL A 87 12.61 9.63 -6.86
C VAL A 87 12.33 11.13 -6.92
N LYS A 88 12.66 11.73 -8.07
CA LYS A 88 12.55 13.16 -8.34
C LYS A 88 11.79 13.41 -9.64
N GLN A 89 11.23 14.60 -9.74
CA GLN A 89 10.70 15.11 -10.99
C GLN A 89 11.79 15.12 -12.06
N GLY A 90 11.46 14.63 -13.25
CA GLY A 90 12.37 14.49 -14.39
C GLY A 90 13.08 13.13 -14.46
N ASP A 91 13.00 12.27 -13.44
CA ASP A 91 13.55 10.93 -13.50
C ASP A 91 12.86 10.10 -14.59
N LEU A 92 13.65 9.37 -15.36
CA LEU A 92 13.14 8.44 -16.37
C LEU A 92 12.69 7.14 -15.70
N VAL A 93 11.57 6.61 -16.16
CA VAL A 93 10.97 5.37 -15.65
C VAL A 93 10.50 4.50 -16.80
N VAL A 94 10.47 3.20 -16.56
CA VAL A 94 9.87 2.19 -17.44
C VAL A 94 8.68 1.58 -16.72
N ALA A 95 7.55 1.52 -17.40
CA ALA A 95 6.36 0.83 -16.94
C ALA A 95 6.29 -0.55 -17.58
N VAL A 96 6.02 -1.56 -16.78
CA VAL A 96 5.90 -2.96 -17.19
C VAL A 96 4.62 -3.57 -16.64
N GLY A 97 4.15 -4.61 -17.25
CA GLY A 97 2.92 -5.29 -16.86
C GLY A 97 1.79 -4.98 -17.83
N SER A 98 0.96 -3.97 -17.54
CA SER A 98 -0.21 -3.61 -18.36
C SER A 98 -0.32 -2.10 -18.68
N PRO A 99 0.78 -1.36 -18.94
CA PRO A 99 0.72 0.10 -19.10
C PRO A 99 -0.14 0.56 -20.29
N ALA A 100 -0.32 -0.27 -21.30
CA ALA A 100 -1.19 0.00 -22.45
C ALA A 100 -2.57 -0.69 -22.34
N GLY A 101 -2.92 -1.21 -21.16
CA GLY A 101 -4.12 -2.04 -20.99
C GLY A 101 -3.98 -3.44 -21.62
N VAL A 102 -2.77 -3.81 -22.03
CA VAL A 102 -2.44 -5.12 -22.60
C VAL A 102 -1.31 -5.74 -21.79
N ILE A 103 -1.49 -6.99 -21.35
CA ILE A 103 -0.50 -7.72 -20.56
C ILE A 103 0.79 -7.90 -21.39
N HIS A 104 1.92 -7.92 -20.69
CA HIS A 104 3.27 -7.94 -21.25
C HIS A 104 3.62 -6.71 -22.11
N SER A 105 2.83 -5.64 -22.01
CA SER A 105 3.23 -4.38 -22.62
C SER A 105 4.27 -3.65 -21.77
N THR A 106 5.02 -2.78 -22.40
CA THR A 106 5.96 -1.87 -21.77
C THR A 106 5.75 -0.46 -22.31
N ASP A 107 5.93 0.51 -21.45
CA ASP A 107 5.93 1.93 -21.82
C ASP A 107 7.06 2.63 -21.07
N TYR A 108 7.41 3.84 -21.46
CA TYR A 108 8.41 4.64 -20.77
C TYR A 108 7.92 6.07 -20.62
N GLY A 109 8.41 6.71 -19.59
CA GLY A 109 8.03 8.09 -19.33
C GLY A 109 8.97 8.76 -18.35
N VAL A 110 8.54 9.92 -17.88
CA VAL A 110 9.23 10.68 -16.85
C VAL A 110 8.32 10.86 -15.64
N ILE A 111 8.92 10.99 -14.47
CA ILE A 111 8.21 11.48 -13.29
C ILE A 111 7.88 12.94 -13.50
N SER A 112 6.63 13.24 -13.73
CA SER A 112 6.15 14.61 -14.00
C SER A 112 6.01 15.42 -12.72
N TYR A 113 5.59 14.74 -11.62
CA TYR A 113 5.35 15.39 -10.34
C TYR A 113 5.45 14.39 -9.18
N VAL A 114 5.91 14.85 -8.02
CA VAL A 114 6.00 14.05 -6.78
C VAL A 114 5.19 14.73 -5.69
N VAL A 115 4.16 14.06 -5.19
CA VAL A 115 3.44 14.48 -3.98
C VAL A 115 3.99 13.70 -2.80
N ARG A 116 4.37 14.43 -1.77
CA ARG A 116 4.85 13.89 -0.50
C ARG A 116 3.77 14.06 0.55
N ASN A 117 3.77 13.19 1.55
CA ASN A 117 2.82 13.25 2.66
C ASN A 117 1.35 13.19 2.20
N VAL A 118 1.06 12.35 1.19
CA VAL A 118 -0.31 12.03 0.82
C VAL A 118 -0.94 11.27 1.97
N GLN A 119 -2.12 11.71 2.41
CA GLN A 119 -2.87 11.00 3.44
C GLN A 119 -3.33 9.64 2.90
N LEU A 120 -2.74 8.59 3.44
CA LEU A 120 -3.19 7.21 3.26
C LEU A 120 -4.14 6.84 4.40
N VAL A 121 -4.82 5.73 4.28
CA VAL A 121 -5.45 5.12 5.45
C VAL A 121 -4.34 4.59 6.35
N ASP A 122 -4.39 5.00 7.61
CA ASP A 122 -3.43 4.65 8.67
C ASP A 122 -1.99 5.10 8.43
N GLY A 123 -1.79 6.11 7.56
CA GLY A 123 -0.45 6.55 7.30
C GLY A 123 -0.32 7.73 6.35
N VAL A 124 0.90 7.96 5.96
CA VAL A 124 1.28 8.92 4.91
C VAL A 124 2.22 8.25 3.92
N GLY A 125 2.13 8.62 2.67
CA GLY A 125 2.96 8.04 1.62
C GLY A 125 3.29 9.04 0.52
N ARG A 126 3.94 8.53 -0.52
CA ARG A 126 4.29 9.28 -1.73
C ARG A 126 3.52 8.78 -2.92
N VAL A 127 3.06 9.73 -3.70
CA VAL A 127 2.44 9.45 -5.00
C VAL A 127 3.24 10.18 -6.07
N PHE A 128 3.57 9.46 -7.12
CA PHE A 128 4.19 10.01 -8.31
C PHE A 128 3.17 10.14 -9.41
N TYR A 129 3.24 11.21 -10.15
CA TYR A 129 2.52 11.34 -11.41
C TYR A 129 3.53 11.24 -12.54
N THR A 130 3.26 10.36 -13.48
CA THR A 130 4.17 10.06 -14.59
C THR A 130 3.49 10.26 -15.93
N SER A 131 4.30 10.60 -16.94
CA SER A 131 3.86 10.71 -18.33
C SER A 131 3.69 9.35 -19.03
N VAL A 132 3.94 8.24 -18.34
CA VAL A 132 3.49 6.92 -18.80
C VAL A 132 1.99 7.01 -19.11
N ASN A 133 1.56 6.30 -20.13
CA ASN A 133 0.18 6.34 -20.62
C ASN A 133 -0.83 6.49 -19.47
N GLY A 134 -1.61 7.58 -19.50
CA GLY A 134 -2.62 7.86 -18.48
C GLY A 134 -3.78 6.86 -18.45
N ALA A 135 -3.85 5.94 -19.44
CA ALA A 135 -4.73 4.77 -19.41
C ALA A 135 -4.05 3.53 -18.79
N ALA A 136 -2.83 3.70 -18.21
CA ALA A 136 -2.19 2.61 -17.48
C ALA A 136 -3.12 2.14 -16.35
N ARG A 137 -3.30 0.84 -16.29
CA ARG A 137 -4.23 0.18 -15.38
C ARG A 137 -3.49 -0.44 -14.20
N GLU A 138 -4.24 -0.84 -13.22
CA GLU A 138 -3.82 -1.80 -12.20
C GLU A 138 -3.03 -2.95 -12.82
N GLY A 139 -2.03 -3.47 -12.11
CA GLY A 139 -1.08 -4.43 -12.68
C GLY A 139 0.02 -3.78 -13.53
N THR A 140 0.19 -2.45 -13.44
CA THR A 140 1.32 -1.73 -14.03
C THR A 140 2.31 -1.34 -12.96
N PHE A 141 3.54 -1.79 -13.14
CA PHE A 141 4.65 -1.57 -12.21
C PHE A 141 5.67 -0.62 -12.83
N LEU A 142 6.19 0.33 -12.02
CA LEU A 142 7.23 1.25 -12.44
C LEU A 142 8.60 0.81 -11.94
N ILE A 143 9.56 0.76 -12.86
CA ILE A 143 10.96 0.48 -12.58
C ILE A 143 11.83 1.67 -12.96
N ASN A 144 12.88 1.90 -12.17
CA ASN A 144 13.89 2.89 -12.51
C ASN A 144 14.89 2.32 -13.54
N LEU A 145 15.82 3.16 -14.01
CA LEU A 145 16.84 2.75 -14.99
C LEU A 145 17.87 1.74 -14.45
N ASN A 146 17.87 1.47 -13.14
CA ASN A 146 18.68 0.41 -12.53
C ASN A 146 17.93 -0.94 -12.47
N GLY A 147 16.71 -1.02 -13.01
CA GLY A 147 15.88 -2.23 -12.97
C GLY A 147 15.18 -2.48 -11.63
N GLN A 148 15.10 -1.47 -10.76
CA GLN A 148 14.50 -1.60 -9.43
C GLN A 148 13.04 -1.14 -9.45
N LEU A 149 12.15 -1.86 -8.76
CA LEU A 149 10.75 -1.49 -8.57
C LEU A 149 10.65 -0.24 -7.68
N ILE A 150 10.07 0.83 -8.18
CA ILE A 150 9.86 2.08 -7.44
C ILE A 150 8.40 2.33 -7.06
N GLY A 151 7.46 1.60 -7.64
CA GLY A 151 6.04 1.72 -7.33
C GLY A 151 5.15 0.99 -8.32
N TRP A 152 3.85 1.11 -8.13
CA TRP A 152 2.81 0.56 -9.01
C TRP A 152 1.71 1.58 -9.26
N VAL A 153 1.06 1.49 -10.42
CA VAL A 153 -0.06 2.35 -10.78
C VAL A 153 -1.25 2.04 -9.87
N THR A 154 -1.90 3.09 -9.42
CA THR A 154 -3.09 3.03 -8.57
C THR A 154 -4.13 4.06 -9.02
N GLU A 155 -5.40 3.68 -8.97
CA GLU A 155 -6.51 4.61 -9.25
C GLU A 155 -6.88 5.47 -8.02
N ALA A 156 -6.45 5.08 -6.81
CA ALA A 156 -6.80 5.75 -5.56
C ALA A 156 -6.41 7.25 -5.53
N TYR A 157 -5.41 7.65 -6.32
CA TYR A 157 -4.91 9.04 -6.41
C TYR A 157 -5.06 9.64 -7.80
N ALA A 158 -5.76 8.96 -8.71
CA ALA A 158 -6.14 9.53 -9.99
C ALA A 158 -7.16 10.65 -9.76
N ASN A 159 -6.95 11.80 -10.38
CA ASN A 159 -7.90 12.91 -10.33
C ASN A 159 -8.04 13.59 -11.71
N ALA A 160 -9.14 14.32 -11.89
CA ALA A 160 -9.44 14.98 -13.14
C ALA A 160 -8.41 16.06 -13.56
N GLN A 161 -7.66 16.61 -12.59
CA GLN A 161 -6.65 17.65 -12.85
C GLN A 161 -5.34 17.04 -13.41
N ASN A 162 -5.13 15.74 -13.16
CA ASN A 162 -3.99 14.96 -13.65
C ASN A 162 -4.37 14.05 -14.83
N SER A 163 -5.45 14.38 -15.53
CA SER A 163 -5.90 13.62 -16.70
C SER A 163 -4.78 13.48 -17.73
N GLY A 164 -4.46 12.25 -18.10
CA GLY A 164 -3.34 11.93 -18.99
C GLY A 164 -2.05 11.53 -18.30
N MET A 165 -1.97 11.59 -16.97
CA MET A 165 -0.86 11.04 -16.17
C MET A 165 -1.32 9.85 -15.34
N ALA A 166 -0.49 8.83 -15.23
CA ALA A 166 -0.72 7.74 -14.30
C ALA A 166 -0.28 8.14 -12.89
N ALA A 167 -1.10 7.83 -11.88
CA ALA A 167 -0.76 7.96 -10.47
C ALA A 167 -0.10 6.67 -9.97
N VAL A 168 0.98 6.77 -9.23
CA VAL A 168 1.83 5.66 -8.80
C VAL A 168 2.10 5.74 -7.31
N ALA A 169 1.78 4.69 -6.59
CA ALA A 169 2.14 4.54 -5.18
C ALA A 169 3.62 4.19 -5.04
N GLY A 170 4.35 4.87 -4.17
CA GLY A 170 5.78 4.67 -3.97
C GLY A 170 6.08 3.45 -3.11
N VAL A 171 6.87 2.50 -3.59
CA VAL A 171 7.12 1.20 -2.93
C VAL A 171 7.71 1.32 -1.52
N SER A 172 8.49 2.36 -1.23
CA SER A 172 9.18 2.48 0.07
C SER A 172 8.22 2.70 1.25
N ASP A 173 7.04 3.25 1.00
CA ASP A 173 6.02 3.47 2.03
C ASP A 173 5.28 2.17 2.41
N TYR A 174 5.42 1.12 1.59
CA TYR A 174 4.72 -0.15 1.76
C TYR A 174 5.66 -1.33 2.08
N LYS A 175 6.92 -1.08 2.41
CA LYS A 175 7.89 -2.18 2.65
C LYS A 175 7.46 -3.09 3.80
N ALA A 176 6.99 -2.52 4.92
CA ALA A 176 6.49 -3.31 6.05
C ALA A 176 5.26 -4.13 5.65
N VAL A 177 4.31 -3.50 4.95
CA VAL A 177 3.11 -4.17 4.42
C VAL A 177 3.48 -5.32 3.49
N LEU A 178 4.43 -5.11 2.56
CA LEU A 178 4.90 -6.16 1.65
C LEU A 178 5.57 -7.32 2.38
N GLU A 179 6.30 -7.02 3.47
CA GLU A 179 6.90 -8.04 4.33
C GLU A 179 5.82 -8.88 5.01
N ASP A 180 4.81 -8.25 5.62
CA ASP A 180 3.68 -8.93 6.25
C ASP A 180 2.94 -9.81 5.24
N LEU A 181 2.54 -9.26 4.08
CA LEU A 181 1.84 -10.00 3.03
C LEU A 181 2.68 -11.20 2.53
N SER A 182 3.99 -11.03 2.37
CA SER A 182 4.90 -12.09 1.94
C SER A 182 5.02 -13.21 2.96
N ASN A 183 4.82 -12.90 4.24
CA ASN A 183 4.78 -13.88 5.33
C ASN A 183 3.38 -14.44 5.61
N GLY A 184 2.37 -14.03 4.85
CA GLY A 184 0.98 -14.45 5.04
C GLY A 184 0.30 -13.79 6.26
N VAL A 185 0.83 -12.67 6.72
CA VAL A 185 0.30 -11.89 7.84
C VAL A 185 -0.56 -10.75 7.30
N ALA A 186 -1.74 -10.55 7.85
CA ALA A 186 -2.57 -9.40 7.53
C ALA A 186 -2.00 -8.16 8.22
N PRO A 187 -1.66 -7.09 7.46
CA PRO A 187 -1.18 -5.85 8.06
C PRO A 187 -2.22 -5.26 9.02
N PRO A 188 -1.79 -4.62 10.10
CA PRO A 188 -2.72 -4.03 11.07
C PRO A 188 -3.52 -2.89 10.44
N TYR A 189 -4.80 -2.82 10.81
CA TYR A 189 -5.74 -1.83 10.34
C TYR A 189 -6.41 -1.10 11.49
N PHE A 190 -6.25 0.22 11.54
CA PHE A 190 -6.88 1.10 12.52
C PHE A 190 -8.08 1.85 11.92
N GLY A 191 -7.98 2.26 10.67
CA GLY A 191 -9.08 2.82 9.88
C GLY A 191 -9.27 4.33 10.02
N ILE A 192 -8.19 5.12 9.91
CA ILE A 192 -8.29 6.59 9.85
C ILE A 192 -7.49 7.16 8.65
N ARG A 193 -7.93 8.33 8.20
CA ARG A 193 -7.07 9.28 7.48
C ARG A 193 -6.75 10.42 8.44
N GLY A 194 -5.47 10.62 8.73
CA GLY A 194 -5.01 11.58 9.71
C GLY A 194 -4.02 12.58 9.13
N GLN A 195 -3.84 13.67 9.85
CA GLN A 195 -2.76 14.62 9.59
C GLN A 195 -2.19 15.13 10.91
N GLU A 196 -0.93 15.48 10.90
CA GLU A 196 -0.27 16.07 12.06
C GLU A 196 -0.86 17.46 12.36
N VAL A 197 -1.12 17.75 13.62
CA VAL A 197 -1.46 19.11 14.03
C VAL A 197 -0.21 19.97 13.84
N SER A 198 -0.31 21.03 13.04
CA SER A 198 0.85 21.86 12.73
C SER A 198 1.30 22.65 13.97
N ARG A 199 2.57 23.08 13.94
CA ARG A 199 3.14 23.89 15.03
C ARG A 199 2.34 25.17 15.26
N GLU A 200 1.89 25.83 14.21
CA GLU A 200 1.07 27.05 14.30
C GLU A 200 -0.28 26.77 14.97
N GLN A 201 -0.88 25.61 14.68
CA GLN A 201 -2.14 25.20 15.33
C GLN A 201 -1.92 24.89 16.82
N VAL A 202 -0.80 24.26 17.17
CA VAL A 202 -0.44 24.00 18.57
C VAL A 202 -0.20 25.31 19.33
N GLU A 203 0.50 26.27 18.74
CA GLU A 203 0.72 27.61 19.29
C GLU A 203 -0.62 28.39 19.44
N ALA A 204 -1.62 28.08 18.61
CA ALA A 204 -2.98 28.61 18.72
C ALA A 204 -3.86 27.90 19.76
N GLY A 205 -3.31 26.90 20.50
CA GLY A 205 -4.00 26.19 21.57
C GLY A 205 -4.62 24.85 21.19
N MET A 206 -4.35 24.34 19.98
CA MET A 206 -4.78 23.00 19.57
C MET A 206 -3.86 21.93 20.20
N PRO A 207 -4.37 20.81 20.73
CA PRO A 207 -3.53 19.74 21.23
C PRO A 207 -2.60 19.19 20.15
N ALA A 208 -1.35 18.89 20.51
CA ALA A 208 -0.44 18.19 19.61
C ALA A 208 -0.91 16.73 19.44
N GLY A 209 -0.89 16.22 18.22
CA GLY A 209 -1.34 14.86 17.92
C GLY A 209 -1.74 14.69 16.46
N ILE A 210 -2.46 13.61 16.18
CA ILE A 210 -2.98 13.29 14.86
C ILE A 210 -4.45 13.72 14.78
N TYR A 211 -4.71 14.75 14.01
CA TYR A 211 -6.06 15.19 13.69
C TYR A 211 -6.72 14.18 12.74
N VAL A 212 -7.84 13.60 13.18
CA VAL A 212 -8.63 12.65 12.39
C VAL A 212 -9.43 13.42 11.35
N VAL A 213 -8.97 13.38 10.12
CA VAL A 213 -9.67 13.96 8.96
C VAL A 213 -10.87 13.10 8.60
N GLU A 214 -10.67 11.78 8.60
CA GLU A 214 -11.69 10.79 8.32
C GLU A 214 -11.51 9.58 9.24
N SER A 215 -12.55 9.18 9.92
CA SER A 215 -12.70 7.87 10.53
C SER A 215 -13.46 6.99 9.54
N VAL A 216 -12.77 5.98 8.99
CA VAL A 216 -13.31 5.15 7.91
C VAL A 216 -14.52 4.38 8.42
N SER A 217 -15.65 4.47 7.72
CA SER A 217 -16.88 3.77 8.10
C SER A 217 -16.64 2.27 8.28
N ASP A 218 -17.22 1.70 9.33
CA ASP A 218 -17.04 0.30 9.72
C ASP A 218 -15.60 -0.12 10.07
N GLY A 219 -14.66 0.83 10.08
CA GLY A 219 -13.29 0.61 10.53
C GLY A 219 -13.18 0.46 12.05
N PRO A 220 -12.05 -0.06 12.57
CA PRO A 220 -11.79 -0.21 14.00
C PRO A 220 -11.96 1.08 14.80
N ALA A 221 -11.37 2.18 14.36
CA ALA A 221 -11.49 3.49 15.02
C ALA A 221 -12.94 3.99 15.07
N TYR A 222 -13.65 3.88 13.94
CA TYR A 222 -15.06 4.24 13.85
C TYR A 222 -15.92 3.44 14.81
N ASN A 223 -15.73 2.12 14.85
CA ASN A 223 -16.50 1.22 15.74
C ASN A 223 -16.18 1.45 17.21
N ALA A 224 -14.98 1.92 17.53
CA ALA A 224 -14.62 2.33 18.90
C ALA A 224 -15.22 3.68 19.30
N GLY A 225 -15.72 4.49 18.35
CA GLY A 225 -16.33 5.80 18.61
C GLY A 225 -15.41 7.00 18.36
N ILE A 226 -14.25 6.80 17.73
CA ILE A 226 -13.37 7.86 17.25
C ILE A 226 -14.05 8.52 16.04
N GLN A 227 -14.06 9.85 16.02
CA GLN A 227 -14.80 10.66 15.06
C GLN A 227 -13.88 11.62 14.29
N ASN A 228 -14.37 12.07 13.13
CA ASN A 228 -13.73 13.17 12.41
C ASN A 228 -13.63 14.40 13.33
N GLY A 229 -12.47 15.03 13.36
CA GLY A 229 -12.19 16.17 14.25
C GLY A 229 -11.58 15.81 15.59
N ASP A 230 -11.50 14.54 15.97
CA ASP A 230 -10.73 14.09 17.12
C ASP A 230 -9.22 14.28 16.88
N ILE A 231 -8.46 14.45 17.94
CA ILE A 231 -7.00 14.49 17.88
C ILE A 231 -6.46 13.33 18.70
N ILE A 232 -5.88 12.34 18.06
CA ILE A 232 -5.24 11.20 18.72
C ILE A 232 -3.93 11.69 19.32
N THR A 233 -3.76 11.48 20.62
CA THR A 233 -2.57 11.92 21.38
C THR A 233 -1.70 10.76 21.87
N SER A 234 -2.29 9.56 22.02
CA SER A 234 -1.52 8.35 22.33
C SER A 234 -2.18 7.07 21.81
N ILE A 235 -1.35 6.05 21.56
CA ILE A 235 -1.74 4.67 21.29
C ILE A 235 -1.01 3.79 22.31
N GLY A 236 -1.77 3.03 23.09
CA GLY A 236 -1.22 2.33 24.25
C GLY A 236 -0.61 3.32 25.24
N GLU A 237 0.65 3.12 25.56
CA GLU A 237 1.41 4.00 26.46
C GLU A 237 2.26 5.05 25.71
N ALA A 238 2.31 4.95 24.38
CA ALA A 238 3.13 5.82 23.56
C ALA A 238 2.35 7.07 23.12
N SER A 239 2.92 8.25 23.37
CA SER A 239 2.43 9.50 22.79
C SER A 239 2.71 9.52 21.28
N VAL A 240 1.76 10.06 20.51
CA VAL A 240 1.87 10.23 19.07
C VAL A 240 1.59 11.69 18.69
N ALA A 241 2.56 12.32 18.05
CA ALA A 241 2.46 13.68 17.53
C ALA A 241 2.63 13.74 16.02
N THR A 242 3.24 12.70 15.42
CA THR A 242 3.49 12.59 13.97
C THR A 242 2.85 11.32 13.40
N MET A 243 2.49 11.37 12.12
CA MET A 243 1.95 10.20 11.43
C MET A 243 2.94 9.04 11.40
N LYS A 244 4.25 9.32 11.42
CA LYS A 244 5.26 8.28 11.52
C LYS A 244 5.26 7.59 12.87
N GLU A 245 5.12 8.33 13.97
CA GLU A 245 4.98 7.75 15.31
C GLU A 245 3.70 6.92 15.40
N PHE A 246 2.59 7.40 14.83
CA PHE A 246 1.34 6.66 14.73
C PHE A 246 1.55 5.33 13.99
N GLN A 247 2.14 5.35 12.79
CA GLN A 247 2.43 4.15 12.01
C GLN A 247 3.34 3.19 12.77
N ASN A 248 4.43 3.69 13.38
CA ASN A 248 5.34 2.84 14.17
C ASN A 248 4.62 2.14 15.34
N GLN A 249 3.64 2.79 15.98
CA GLN A 249 2.85 2.15 17.03
C GLN A 249 1.84 1.14 16.46
N LEU A 250 1.25 1.43 15.31
CA LEU A 250 0.33 0.52 14.65
C LEU A 250 1.06 -0.74 14.16
N ASP A 251 2.26 -0.61 13.60
CA ASP A 251 3.08 -1.72 13.12
C ASP A 251 3.51 -2.71 14.23
N LEU A 252 3.40 -2.31 15.49
CA LEU A 252 3.66 -3.20 16.65
C LEU A 252 2.44 -4.04 17.05
N LEU A 253 1.28 -3.78 16.44
CA LEU A 253 0.01 -4.43 16.78
C LEU A 253 -0.32 -5.50 15.76
N SER A 254 -1.15 -6.43 16.17
CA SER A 254 -1.67 -7.51 15.33
C SER A 254 -3.20 -7.47 15.28
N SER A 255 -3.77 -8.11 14.28
CA SER A 255 -5.24 -8.28 14.20
C SER A 255 -5.76 -9.00 15.44
N GLY A 256 -6.80 -8.43 16.07
CA GLY A 256 -7.39 -8.89 17.32
C GLY A 256 -6.85 -8.20 18.58
N ASP A 257 -5.76 -7.46 18.49
CA ASP A 257 -5.25 -6.71 19.63
C ASP A 257 -6.20 -5.58 20.02
N ARG A 258 -6.32 -5.37 21.32
CA ARG A 258 -7.10 -4.26 21.90
C ARG A 258 -6.16 -3.24 22.47
N VAL A 259 -6.16 -2.05 21.90
CA VAL A 259 -5.28 -0.97 22.30
C VAL A 259 -6.07 0.22 22.85
N ARG A 260 -5.58 0.78 23.95
CA ARG A 260 -6.11 2.03 24.51
C ARG A 260 -5.64 3.20 23.66
N VAL A 261 -6.54 4.10 23.33
CA VAL A 261 -6.27 5.28 22.51
C VAL A 261 -6.81 6.51 23.24
N MET A 262 -5.94 7.48 23.48
CA MET A 262 -6.34 8.76 24.05
C MET A 262 -6.57 9.76 22.92
N VAL A 263 -7.70 10.44 22.98
CA VAL A 263 -8.02 11.49 22.02
C VAL A 263 -8.42 12.77 22.73
N GLN A 264 -8.20 13.89 22.07
CA GLN A 264 -8.74 15.20 22.47
C GLN A 264 -9.87 15.56 21.50
N ARG A 265 -11.10 15.65 22.01
CA ARG A 265 -12.28 16.04 21.25
C ARG A 265 -12.64 17.49 21.54
N ASN A 266 -12.83 18.28 20.48
CA ASN A 266 -13.24 19.68 20.64
C ASN A 266 -14.66 19.76 21.25
N GLY A 267 -14.76 20.39 22.39
CA GLY A 267 -16.02 20.74 23.02
C GLY A 267 -16.42 22.20 22.78
N THR A 268 -17.44 22.68 23.46
CA THR A 268 -17.93 24.07 23.29
C THR A 268 -16.88 25.12 23.69
N ASP A 269 -16.14 24.88 24.76
CA ASP A 269 -15.20 25.85 25.34
C ASP A 269 -13.75 25.36 25.39
N MET A 270 -13.54 24.05 25.37
CA MET A 270 -12.21 23.45 25.48
C MET A 270 -12.17 22.05 24.90
N TYR A 271 -10.97 21.56 24.62
CA TYR A 271 -10.73 20.16 24.30
C TYR A 271 -10.97 19.29 25.55
N ARG A 272 -11.60 18.14 25.35
CA ARG A 272 -11.85 17.12 26.37
C ARG A 272 -11.09 15.87 26.04
N GLU A 273 -10.40 15.34 27.01
CA GLU A 273 -9.73 14.05 26.89
C GLU A 273 -10.75 12.91 26.99
N LEU A 274 -10.70 12.00 26.06
CA LEU A 274 -11.52 10.80 25.98
C LEU A 274 -10.62 9.60 25.75
N GLU A 275 -10.98 8.48 26.36
CA GLU A 275 -10.31 7.20 26.21
C GLU A 275 -11.21 6.25 25.42
N PHE A 276 -10.63 5.61 24.41
CA PHE A 276 -11.27 4.56 23.63
C PHE A 276 -10.43 3.29 23.63
N THR A 277 -11.09 2.14 23.55
CA THR A 277 -10.43 0.87 23.29
C THR A 277 -10.71 0.49 21.83
N VAL A 278 -9.68 0.44 21.02
CA VAL A 278 -9.77 0.06 19.61
C VAL A 278 -9.32 -1.38 19.45
N GLU A 279 -10.16 -2.21 18.81
CA GLU A 279 -9.81 -3.58 18.43
C GLU A 279 -9.27 -3.56 17.00
N ILE A 280 -7.97 -3.79 16.86
CA ILE A 280 -7.26 -3.79 15.59
C ILE A 280 -7.75 -4.94 14.70
N ARG A 281 -7.92 -4.68 13.41
CA ARG A 281 -8.24 -5.70 12.40
C ARG A 281 -7.07 -5.90 11.45
N GLY A 282 -7.11 -6.93 10.64
CA GLY A 282 -6.29 -7.05 9.44
C GLY A 282 -6.92 -6.25 8.28
N ARG A 283 -6.06 -5.69 7.43
CA ARG A 283 -6.47 -5.00 6.19
C ARG A 283 -7.07 -5.97 5.19
#